data_0f49be3ffc322db43f4420c0c2ad1fd5
#
_entry.id   0f49be3ffc322db43f4420c0c2ad1fd5
#
_cell.length_a   1.000
_cell.length_b   1.000
_cell.length_c   1.000
_cell.angle_alpha   90.00
_cell.angle_beta   90.00
_cell.angle_gamma   90.00
#
_symmetry.space_group_name_H-M   'P 1'
#
loop_
_entity.id
_entity.type
_entity.pdbx_description
1 polymer ?
#
loop_
_entity_poly.entity_id
_entity_poly.type
_entity_poly.pdbx_seq_one_letter_code
_entity_poly.pdbx_strand_id
1 'polypeptide(L)'
;MSTNSQSQAPGRLVLVTGGAGFIGSHLVDALVAAGMRVRVIDNFATGRREHVNRAAELVEADIRDASSIADAFDGVDTVFHVAALPRIPLSIAKPVETHMTNVVGTLNVLIASRDRKVRRVVYSGSSSVYGEQAKMPLVETMTPNPLNPYALQKYVAEQYTRMFHRLFGMQTITLRYFGVYGPRMPDEGSYVLAIAAFLKARREGRPLEIHGDGEQTRDFTHVSDVVSANMLAMDCEIADGRAINIGRGENVSVNRIAAMIGGPTVHREARAGDMRDTLADRGQAERVLGWRPRVSIEDGIAELLK
;
A
#
# COMPACT_ATOMS: atom_id res chain seq x y z
N MET A 1 10.78 28.43 14.79
CA MET A 1 10.73 27.05 14.33
C MET A 1 10.07 26.22 15.43
N SER A 2 8.76 26.12 15.42
CA SER A 2 8.01 25.36 16.43
C SER A 2 7.92 23.92 15.93
N THR A 3 8.67 23.02 16.54
CA THR A 3 8.54 21.59 16.37
C THR A 3 7.21 21.17 17.02
N ASN A 4 6.17 21.06 16.22
CA ASN A 4 4.89 20.51 16.65
C ASN A 4 5.05 18.99 16.80
N SER A 5 5.69 18.53 17.87
CA SER A 5 5.60 17.16 18.33
C SER A 5 4.21 16.98 18.96
N GLN A 6 3.19 16.75 18.14
CA GLN A 6 1.92 16.25 18.67
C GLN A 6 2.20 14.90 19.33
N SER A 7 2.27 14.90 20.65
CA SER A 7 2.38 13.70 21.47
C SER A 7 1.16 12.83 21.17
N GLN A 8 1.38 11.71 20.48
CA GLN A 8 0.35 10.69 20.29
C GLN A 8 -0.09 10.22 21.67
N ALA A 9 -1.37 10.35 21.97
CA ALA A 9 -1.90 9.99 23.29
C ALA A 9 -1.60 8.52 23.59
N PRO A 10 -0.89 8.21 24.69
CA PRO A 10 -0.59 6.84 25.04
C PRO A 10 -1.89 6.08 25.32
N GLY A 11 -2.03 4.89 24.74
CA GLY A 11 -3.19 4.01 24.97
C GLY A 11 -4.26 3.98 23.87
N ARG A 12 -4.14 4.79 22.78
CA ARG A 12 -5.05 4.64 21.63
C ARG A 12 -4.93 3.24 21.03
N LEU A 13 -6.09 2.59 20.82
CA LEU A 13 -6.14 1.31 20.12
C LEU A 13 -6.31 1.58 18.61
N VAL A 14 -5.39 1.06 17.82
CA VAL A 14 -5.45 1.11 16.36
C VAL A 14 -5.55 -0.29 15.79
N LEU A 15 -6.28 -0.45 14.69
CA LEU A 15 -6.47 -1.71 14.00
C LEU A 15 -5.76 -1.67 12.66
N VAL A 16 -4.96 -2.71 12.35
CA VAL A 16 -4.33 -2.89 11.03
C VAL A 16 -4.86 -4.18 10.41
N THR A 17 -5.66 -4.10 9.35
CA THR A 17 -6.00 -5.28 8.57
C THR A 17 -4.88 -5.59 7.59
N GLY A 18 -4.53 -6.87 7.43
CA GLY A 18 -3.36 -7.26 6.62
C GLY A 18 -2.02 -6.96 7.31
N GLY A 19 -2.02 -6.97 8.66
CA GLY A 19 -0.83 -6.60 9.44
C GLY A 19 0.29 -7.64 9.46
N ALA A 20 0.08 -8.84 8.90
CA ALA A 20 1.12 -9.85 8.67
C ALA A 20 1.73 -9.75 7.26
N GLY A 21 1.20 -8.87 6.40
CA GLY A 21 1.68 -8.62 5.04
C GLY A 21 2.89 -7.69 4.99
N PHE A 22 3.38 -7.42 3.78
CA PHE A 22 4.54 -6.55 3.54
C PHE A 22 4.38 -5.16 4.18
N ILE A 23 3.48 -4.34 3.67
CA ILE A 23 3.29 -2.95 4.16
C ILE A 23 2.72 -2.96 5.58
N GLY A 24 1.73 -3.83 5.83
CA GLY A 24 1.04 -3.89 7.12
C GLY A 24 1.97 -4.21 8.28
N SER A 25 2.93 -5.13 8.13
CA SER A 25 3.85 -5.50 9.20
C SER A 25 4.81 -4.37 9.59
N HIS A 26 5.29 -3.59 8.61
CA HIS A 26 6.09 -2.40 8.89
C HIS A 26 5.27 -1.30 9.58
N LEU A 27 4.01 -1.14 9.18
CA LEU A 27 3.11 -0.19 9.84
C LEU A 27 2.83 -0.60 11.28
N VAL A 28 2.56 -1.88 11.54
CA VAL A 28 2.38 -2.43 12.90
C VAL A 28 3.62 -2.17 13.76
N ASP A 29 4.82 -2.44 13.24
CA ASP A 29 6.07 -2.18 13.96
C ASP A 29 6.21 -0.70 14.33
N ALA A 30 5.92 0.21 13.40
CA ALA A 30 6.00 1.64 13.64
C ALA A 30 4.97 2.13 14.67
N LEU A 31 3.74 1.62 14.62
CA LEU A 31 2.67 1.95 15.57
C LEU A 31 3.00 1.47 16.99
N VAL A 32 3.51 0.23 17.11
CA VAL A 32 3.98 -0.30 18.39
C VAL A 32 5.14 0.52 18.95
N ALA A 33 6.12 0.83 18.11
CA ALA A 33 7.26 1.68 18.50
C ALA A 33 6.84 3.09 18.94
N ALA A 34 5.72 3.60 18.41
CA ALA A 34 5.12 4.87 18.81
C ALA A 34 4.26 4.77 20.09
N GLY A 35 4.22 3.61 20.76
CA GLY A 35 3.48 3.40 22.01
C GLY A 35 1.98 3.18 21.84
N MET A 36 1.50 2.89 20.62
CA MET A 36 0.10 2.57 20.37
C MET A 36 -0.22 1.13 20.82
N ARG A 37 -1.45 0.90 21.25
CA ARG A 37 -2.01 -0.44 21.31
C ARG A 37 -2.44 -0.84 19.90
N VAL A 38 -1.92 -1.94 19.38
CA VAL A 38 -2.17 -2.37 18.00
C VAL A 38 -2.91 -3.69 17.98
N ARG A 39 -4.01 -3.75 17.24
CA ARG A 39 -4.71 -4.98 16.89
C ARG A 39 -4.50 -5.27 15.41
N VAL A 40 -4.25 -6.51 15.06
CA VAL A 40 -4.04 -6.99 13.69
C VAL A 40 -5.15 -7.96 13.33
N ILE A 41 -5.76 -7.76 12.15
CA ILE A 41 -6.57 -8.80 11.48
C ILE A 41 -5.79 -9.30 10.28
N ASP A 42 -5.55 -10.61 10.19
CA ASP A 42 -4.93 -11.26 9.03
C ASP A 42 -5.40 -12.72 8.93
N ASN A 43 -5.61 -13.23 7.73
CA ASN A 43 -5.95 -14.63 7.46
C ASN A 43 -4.76 -15.42 6.91
N PHE A 44 -3.58 -14.81 6.85
CA PHE A 44 -2.32 -15.38 6.34
C PHE A 44 -2.37 -15.89 4.89
N ALA A 45 -3.34 -15.45 4.09
CA ALA A 45 -3.40 -15.83 2.68
C ALA A 45 -2.16 -15.37 1.88
N THR A 46 -1.56 -14.25 2.27
CA THR A 46 -0.31 -13.71 1.69
C THR A 46 0.66 -13.20 2.76
N GLY A 47 0.18 -12.96 3.96
CA GLY A 47 0.97 -12.57 5.12
C GLY A 47 1.74 -13.74 5.72
N ARG A 48 2.74 -13.43 6.53
CA ARG A 48 3.56 -14.42 7.23
C ARG A 48 3.45 -14.22 8.74
N ARG A 49 3.26 -15.30 9.49
CA ARG A 49 3.06 -15.25 10.94
C ARG A 49 4.28 -14.65 11.67
N GLU A 50 5.47 -14.91 11.16
CA GLU A 50 6.72 -14.35 11.68
C GLU A 50 6.84 -12.83 11.52
N HIS A 51 6.04 -12.20 10.64
CA HIS A 51 6.01 -10.75 10.48
C HIS A 51 5.12 -10.04 11.49
N VAL A 52 4.29 -10.77 12.24
CA VAL A 52 3.41 -10.17 13.25
C VAL A 52 4.23 -9.73 14.45
N ASN A 53 4.17 -8.44 14.80
CA ASN A 53 4.82 -7.92 15.99
C ASN A 53 4.23 -8.57 17.25
N ARG A 54 5.08 -9.09 18.12
CA ARG A 54 4.65 -9.81 19.34
C ARG A 54 3.90 -8.96 20.37
N ALA A 55 4.03 -7.63 20.28
CA ALA A 55 3.30 -6.70 21.14
C ALA A 55 1.91 -6.34 20.58
N ALA A 56 1.58 -6.76 19.36
CA ALA A 56 0.27 -6.55 18.76
C ALA A 56 -0.69 -7.70 19.13
N GLU A 57 -1.96 -7.35 19.35
CA GLU A 57 -3.05 -8.32 19.50
C GLU A 57 -3.41 -8.88 18.11
N LEU A 58 -3.30 -10.18 17.92
CA LEU A 58 -3.60 -10.85 16.65
C LEU A 58 -5.01 -11.46 16.69
N VAL A 59 -5.83 -11.09 15.72
CA VAL A 59 -7.11 -11.71 15.38
C VAL A 59 -6.94 -12.41 14.04
N GLU A 60 -6.88 -13.75 14.04
CA GLU A 60 -6.82 -14.55 12.81
C GLU A 60 -8.22 -14.66 12.22
N ALA A 61 -8.51 -13.80 11.23
CA ALA A 61 -9.83 -13.72 10.61
C ALA A 61 -9.73 -13.23 9.17
N ASP A 62 -10.75 -13.54 8.39
CA ASP A 62 -10.88 -13.14 7.00
C ASP A 62 -11.84 -11.95 6.87
N ILE A 63 -11.40 -10.86 6.28
CA ILE A 63 -12.24 -9.66 6.07
C ILE A 63 -13.47 -9.92 5.17
N ARG A 64 -13.49 -11.03 4.44
CA ARG A 64 -14.66 -11.45 3.64
C ARG A 64 -15.82 -11.93 4.50
N ASP A 65 -15.54 -12.39 5.71
CA ASP A 65 -16.54 -12.78 6.70
C ASP A 65 -16.75 -11.66 7.72
N ALA A 66 -17.84 -10.91 7.52
CA ALA A 66 -18.20 -9.77 8.36
C ALA A 66 -18.38 -10.17 9.84
N SER A 67 -18.89 -11.38 10.11
CA SER A 67 -19.13 -11.86 11.47
C SER A 67 -17.83 -12.16 12.21
N SER A 68 -16.83 -12.69 11.52
CA SER A 68 -15.54 -13.05 12.11
C SER A 68 -14.68 -11.84 12.50
N ILE A 69 -14.93 -10.65 11.92
CA ILE A 69 -14.15 -9.44 12.19
C ILE A 69 -14.84 -8.44 13.10
N ALA A 70 -16.18 -8.55 13.30
CA ALA A 70 -16.99 -7.51 13.92
C ALA A 70 -16.47 -7.04 15.29
N ASP A 71 -16.11 -7.97 16.17
CA ASP A 71 -15.68 -7.66 17.54
C ASP A 71 -14.26 -7.09 17.59
N ALA A 72 -13.47 -7.32 16.55
CA ALA A 72 -12.11 -6.76 16.46
C ALA A 72 -12.09 -5.21 16.34
N PHE A 73 -13.23 -4.58 16.07
CA PHE A 73 -13.35 -3.12 15.98
C PHE A 73 -13.75 -2.46 17.30
N ASP A 74 -14.01 -3.23 18.37
CA ASP A 74 -14.39 -2.71 19.67
C ASP A 74 -13.29 -1.84 20.28
N GLY A 75 -13.63 -0.59 20.59
CA GLY A 75 -12.72 0.38 21.20
C GLY A 75 -11.62 0.92 20.25
N VAL A 76 -11.68 0.58 18.97
CA VAL A 76 -10.70 1.05 17.96
C VAL A 76 -10.94 2.52 17.64
N ASP A 77 -9.87 3.33 17.72
CA ASP A 77 -9.87 4.73 17.30
C ASP A 77 -9.67 4.89 15.80
N THR A 78 -8.65 4.21 15.27
CA THR A 78 -8.29 4.32 13.85
C THR A 78 -8.06 2.94 13.24
N VAL A 79 -8.57 2.74 12.03
CA VAL A 79 -8.34 1.55 11.21
C VAL A 79 -7.40 1.90 10.06
N PHE A 80 -6.33 1.14 9.92
CA PHE A 80 -5.51 1.10 8.70
C PHE A 80 -5.90 -0.13 7.89
N HIS A 81 -6.61 0.10 6.79
CA HIS A 81 -7.08 -0.99 5.95
C HIS A 81 -6.07 -1.29 4.84
N VAL A 82 -5.16 -2.25 5.12
CA VAL A 82 -4.08 -2.66 4.22
C VAL A 82 -4.36 -4.01 3.55
N ALA A 83 -5.22 -4.84 4.15
CA ALA A 83 -5.57 -6.17 3.63
C ALA A 83 -6.09 -6.10 2.19
N ALA A 84 -5.48 -6.87 1.31
CA ALA A 84 -5.87 -7.01 -0.08
C ALA A 84 -5.21 -8.25 -0.72
N LEU A 85 -5.73 -8.69 -1.86
CA LEU A 85 -5.02 -9.56 -2.80
C LEU A 85 -4.45 -8.67 -3.92
N PRO A 86 -3.15 -8.25 -3.85
CA PRO A 86 -2.62 -7.14 -4.63
C PRO A 86 -2.04 -7.54 -5.99
N ARG A 87 -2.22 -8.79 -6.45
CA ARG A 87 -1.56 -9.32 -7.65
C ARG A 87 -2.45 -9.18 -8.88
N ILE A 88 -1.98 -8.39 -9.88
CA ILE A 88 -2.69 -8.20 -11.16
C ILE A 88 -2.98 -9.54 -11.86
N PRO A 89 -2.01 -10.46 -12.09
CA PRO A 89 -2.32 -11.72 -12.74
C PRO A 89 -3.31 -12.59 -11.97
N LEU A 90 -3.28 -12.57 -10.64
CA LEU A 90 -4.27 -13.27 -9.83
C LEU A 90 -5.67 -12.68 -10.06
N SER A 91 -5.77 -11.35 -10.15
CA SER A 91 -7.07 -10.70 -10.39
C SER A 91 -7.65 -11.00 -11.76
N ILE A 92 -6.80 -11.26 -12.75
CA ILE A 92 -7.22 -11.70 -14.09
C ILE A 92 -7.65 -13.16 -14.06
N ALA A 93 -6.85 -14.02 -13.43
CA ALA A 93 -7.12 -15.46 -13.37
C ALA A 93 -8.31 -15.81 -12.45
N LYS A 94 -8.48 -15.04 -11.35
CA LYS A 94 -9.49 -15.30 -10.31
C LYS A 94 -10.22 -14.01 -9.90
N PRO A 95 -10.94 -13.35 -10.83
CA PRO A 95 -11.52 -12.03 -10.60
C PRO A 95 -12.57 -12.02 -9.47
N VAL A 96 -13.35 -13.08 -9.30
CA VAL A 96 -14.35 -13.20 -8.23
C VAL A 96 -13.66 -13.29 -6.86
N GLU A 97 -12.65 -14.15 -6.71
CA GLU A 97 -11.92 -14.32 -5.45
C GLU A 97 -11.26 -12.99 -4.99
N THR A 98 -10.57 -12.31 -5.91
CA THR A 98 -9.95 -11.03 -5.62
C THR A 98 -10.97 -9.92 -5.36
N HIS A 99 -12.13 -9.94 -6.05
CA HIS A 99 -13.22 -9.00 -5.79
C HIS A 99 -13.81 -9.19 -4.39
N MET A 100 -14.04 -10.43 -3.98
CA MET A 100 -14.55 -10.73 -2.64
C MET A 100 -13.62 -10.19 -1.55
N THR A 101 -12.30 -10.27 -1.73
CA THR A 101 -11.35 -9.71 -0.77
C THR A 101 -11.26 -8.18 -0.89
N ASN A 102 -10.99 -7.67 -2.10
CA ASN A 102 -10.61 -6.27 -2.29
C ASN A 102 -11.80 -5.30 -2.24
N VAL A 103 -13.01 -5.76 -2.55
CA VAL A 103 -14.21 -4.93 -2.58
C VAL A 103 -15.16 -5.30 -1.45
N VAL A 104 -15.61 -6.55 -1.38
CA VAL A 104 -16.56 -6.97 -0.34
C VAL A 104 -15.89 -6.92 1.04
N GLY A 105 -14.66 -7.42 1.16
CA GLY A 105 -13.88 -7.32 2.40
C GLY A 105 -13.67 -5.87 2.85
N THR A 106 -13.37 -4.94 1.92
CA THR A 106 -13.29 -3.51 2.25
C THR A 106 -14.62 -2.96 2.75
N LEU A 107 -15.74 -3.35 2.11
CA LEU A 107 -17.06 -2.92 2.54
C LEU A 107 -17.39 -3.45 3.96
N ASN A 108 -17.06 -4.69 4.27
CA ASN A 108 -17.21 -5.26 5.62
C ASN A 108 -16.40 -4.47 6.67
N VAL A 109 -15.15 -4.11 6.36
CA VAL A 109 -14.30 -3.27 7.23
C VAL A 109 -14.91 -1.89 7.46
N LEU A 110 -15.44 -1.26 6.42
CA LEU A 110 -16.10 0.04 6.53
C LEU A 110 -17.40 -0.04 7.35
N ILE A 111 -18.21 -1.08 7.16
CA ILE A 111 -19.44 -1.31 7.93
C ILE A 111 -19.09 -1.53 9.39
N ALA A 112 -18.15 -2.44 9.71
CA ALA A 112 -17.73 -2.69 11.09
C ALA A 112 -17.16 -1.41 11.74
N SER A 113 -16.37 -0.62 11.00
CA SER A 113 -15.85 0.68 11.47
C SER A 113 -16.97 1.66 11.82
N ARG A 114 -18.00 1.77 10.96
CA ARG A 114 -19.17 2.62 11.21
C ARG A 114 -19.94 2.17 12.45
N ASP A 115 -20.25 0.88 12.53
CA ASP A 115 -21.12 0.33 13.56
C ASP A 115 -20.45 0.38 14.95
N ARG A 116 -19.12 0.28 15.01
CA ARG A 116 -18.33 0.43 16.24
C ARG A 116 -17.81 1.86 16.46
N LYS A 117 -18.28 2.84 15.67
CA LYS A 117 -17.96 4.28 15.81
C LYS A 117 -16.45 4.57 15.76
N VAL A 118 -15.72 3.84 14.92
CA VAL A 118 -14.31 4.13 14.64
C VAL A 118 -14.21 5.57 14.14
N ARG A 119 -13.29 6.35 14.72
CA ARG A 119 -13.11 7.76 14.36
C ARG A 119 -12.61 7.91 12.93
N ARG A 120 -11.62 7.10 12.52
CA ARG A 120 -10.95 7.25 11.22
C ARG A 120 -10.63 5.93 10.55
N VAL A 121 -10.76 5.92 9.23
CA VAL A 121 -10.27 4.82 8.37
C VAL A 121 -9.27 5.39 7.37
N VAL A 122 -8.04 4.86 7.37
CA VAL A 122 -7.01 5.09 6.36
C VAL A 122 -7.00 3.89 5.43
N TYR A 123 -7.40 4.10 4.18
CA TYR A 123 -7.46 3.06 3.17
C TYR A 123 -6.21 3.02 2.31
N SER A 124 -5.60 1.87 2.15
CA SER A 124 -4.47 1.62 1.26
C SER A 124 -4.95 1.52 -0.19
N GLY A 125 -4.97 2.64 -0.89
CA GLY A 125 -5.25 2.73 -2.32
C GLY A 125 -4.05 2.30 -3.19
N SER A 126 -4.16 2.54 -4.49
CA SER A 126 -3.12 2.16 -5.46
C SER A 126 -3.07 3.14 -6.63
N SER A 127 -1.87 3.46 -7.10
CA SER A 127 -1.65 4.22 -8.34
C SER A 127 -2.16 3.48 -9.59
N SER A 128 -2.38 2.17 -9.51
CA SER A 128 -2.94 1.39 -10.63
C SER A 128 -4.32 1.88 -11.11
N VAL A 129 -5.04 2.62 -10.27
CA VAL A 129 -6.34 3.22 -10.62
C VAL A 129 -6.24 4.21 -11.77
N TYR A 130 -5.08 4.84 -11.96
CA TYR A 130 -4.89 5.81 -13.04
C TYR A 130 -4.88 5.15 -14.42
N GLY A 131 -4.35 3.92 -14.54
CA GLY A 131 -4.07 3.31 -15.83
C GLY A 131 -3.16 4.18 -16.68
N GLU A 132 -3.32 4.13 -18.01
CA GLU A 132 -2.60 5.01 -18.91
C GLU A 132 -3.22 6.40 -18.93
N GLN A 133 -2.38 7.43 -18.77
CA GLN A 133 -2.76 8.83 -18.80
C GLN A 133 -1.89 9.57 -19.84
N ALA A 134 -2.50 10.54 -20.51
CA ALA A 134 -1.82 11.33 -21.55
C ALA A 134 -0.77 12.30 -20.99
N LYS A 135 -0.75 12.52 -19.69
CA LYS A 135 0.14 13.49 -19.03
C LYS A 135 0.73 12.92 -17.75
N MET A 136 1.96 13.34 -17.45
CA MET A 136 2.66 13.11 -16.20
C MET A 136 3.09 14.47 -15.60
N PRO A 137 3.23 14.59 -14.27
CA PRO A 137 2.96 13.58 -13.26
C PRO A 137 1.47 13.30 -13.07
N LEU A 138 1.15 12.13 -12.48
CA LEU A 138 -0.21 11.70 -12.14
C LEU A 138 -0.74 12.52 -10.95
N VAL A 139 -1.84 13.24 -11.15
CA VAL A 139 -2.49 14.04 -10.11
C VAL A 139 -3.84 13.44 -9.72
N GLU A 140 -4.27 13.62 -8.47
CA GLU A 140 -5.45 12.96 -7.91
C GLU A 140 -6.77 13.36 -8.58
N THR A 141 -6.78 14.47 -9.30
CA THR A 141 -7.94 14.96 -10.08
C THR A 141 -8.10 14.31 -11.45
N MET A 142 -7.11 13.53 -11.92
CA MET A 142 -7.21 12.79 -13.18
C MET A 142 -8.31 11.74 -13.09
N THR A 143 -9.05 11.57 -14.20
CA THR A 143 -10.07 10.53 -14.30
C THR A 143 -9.41 9.14 -14.23
N PRO A 144 -9.80 8.29 -13.27
CA PRO A 144 -9.31 6.92 -13.21
C PRO A 144 -9.64 6.13 -14.48
N ASN A 145 -8.66 5.35 -14.95
CA ASN A 145 -8.76 4.50 -16.13
C ASN A 145 -8.17 3.10 -15.84
N PRO A 146 -8.77 2.31 -14.94
CA PRO A 146 -8.22 1.03 -14.51
C PRO A 146 -8.14 0.03 -15.65
N LEU A 147 -6.94 -0.54 -15.89
CA LEU A 147 -6.64 -1.43 -17.03
C LEU A 147 -6.82 -2.93 -16.69
N ASN A 148 -7.07 -3.28 -15.44
CA ASN A 148 -7.20 -4.67 -15.00
C ASN A 148 -8.14 -4.78 -13.79
N PRO A 149 -8.62 -6.02 -13.46
CA PRO A 149 -9.57 -6.21 -12.36
C PRO A 149 -9.05 -5.69 -11.00
N TYR A 150 -7.77 -5.86 -10.67
CA TYR A 150 -7.19 -5.34 -9.44
C TYR A 150 -7.31 -3.81 -9.34
N ALA A 151 -6.94 -3.10 -10.40
CA ALA A 151 -7.02 -1.64 -10.45
C ALA A 151 -8.47 -1.16 -10.28
N LEU A 152 -9.42 -1.82 -10.97
CA LEU A 152 -10.86 -1.53 -10.82
C LEU A 152 -11.34 -1.80 -9.40
N GLN A 153 -10.97 -2.93 -8.79
CA GLN A 153 -11.34 -3.28 -7.42
C GLN A 153 -10.82 -2.24 -6.42
N LYS A 154 -9.57 -1.80 -6.56
CA LYS A 154 -8.99 -0.74 -5.73
C LYS A 154 -9.74 0.59 -5.89
N TYR A 155 -10.13 0.92 -7.12
CA TYR A 155 -10.91 2.13 -7.37
C TYR A 155 -12.33 2.03 -6.76
N VAL A 156 -13.02 0.91 -6.92
CA VAL A 156 -14.35 0.70 -6.31
C VAL A 156 -14.27 0.82 -4.78
N ALA A 157 -13.29 0.19 -4.15
CA ALA A 157 -13.09 0.26 -2.71
C ALA A 157 -12.77 1.70 -2.23
N GLU A 158 -11.98 2.46 -3.00
CA GLU A 158 -11.76 3.89 -2.76
C GLU A 158 -13.07 4.68 -2.83
N GLN A 159 -13.95 4.40 -3.81
CA GLN A 159 -15.25 5.08 -3.90
C GLN A 159 -16.16 4.74 -2.73
N TYR A 160 -16.17 3.49 -2.22
CA TYR A 160 -16.86 3.15 -0.98
C TYR A 160 -16.31 3.93 0.21
N THR A 161 -14.99 4.01 0.36
CA THR A 161 -14.34 4.78 1.43
C THR A 161 -14.78 6.24 1.41
N ARG A 162 -14.80 6.87 0.23
CA ARG A 162 -15.30 8.24 0.04
C ARG A 162 -16.81 8.38 0.32
N MET A 163 -17.59 7.38 -0.08
CA MET A 163 -19.04 7.36 0.13
C MET A 163 -19.38 7.24 1.62
N PHE A 164 -18.65 6.44 2.39
CA PHE A 164 -18.84 6.33 3.83
C PHE A 164 -18.58 7.66 4.56
N HIS A 165 -17.61 8.44 4.12
CA HIS A 165 -17.47 9.83 4.61
C HIS A 165 -18.72 10.65 4.31
N ARG A 166 -19.18 10.66 3.05
CA ARG A 166 -20.30 11.52 2.62
C ARG A 166 -21.63 11.16 3.28
N LEU A 167 -21.90 9.87 3.46
CA LEU A 167 -23.21 9.39 3.97
C LEU A 167 -23.25 9.32 5.49
N PHE A 168 -22.12 9.00 6.13
CA PHE A 168 -22.09 8.70 7.56
C PHE A 168 -21.19 9.65 8.36
N GLY A 169 -20.55 10.62 7.73
CA GLY A 169 -19.64 11.56 8.40
C GLY A 169 -18.36 10.91 8.96
N MET A 170 -18.07 9.65 8.60
CA MET A 170 -16.87 8.95 9.04
C MET A 170 -15.62 9.60 8.45
N GLN A 171 -14.61 9.86 9.26
CA GLN A 171 -13.35 10.39 8.75
C GLN A 171 -12.64 9.31 7.93
N THR A 172 -12.48 9.53 6.64
CA THR A 172 -11.81 8.58 5.74
C THR A 172 -10.78 9.30 4.87
N ILE A 173 -9.70 8.60 4.57
CA ILE A 173 -8.66 9.06 3.66
C ILE A 173 -8.09 7.87 2.88
N THR A 174 -7.85 8.04 1.60
CA THR A 174 -7.22 7.03 0.75
C THR A 174 -5.81 7.44 0.41
N LEU A 175 -4.84 6.56 0.63
CA LEU A 175 -3.45 6.75 0.22
C LEU A 175 -3.17 5.89 -1.02
N ARG A 176 -3.00 6.51 -2.20
CA ARG A 176 -2.66 5.83 -3.45
C ARG A 176 -1.15 5.59 -3.49
N TYR A 177 -0.72 4.38 -3.16
CA TYR A 177 0.70 4.03 -3.16
C TYR A 177 1.24 3.82 -4.56
N PHE A 178 2.48 4.30 -4.78
CA PHE A 178 3.25 4.09 -6.00
C PHE A 178 4.40 3.12 -5.70
N GLY A 179 4.58 2.09 -6.51
CA GLY A 179 5.72 1.18 -6.58
C GLY A 179 6.40 0.83 -5.25
N VAL A 180 5.64 0.41 -4.23
CA VAL A 180 6.20 0.21 -2.87
C VAL A 180 7.21 -0.93 -2.86
N TYR A 181 8.42 -0.66 -2.35
CA TYR A 181 9.50 -1.63 -2.21
C TYR A 181 10.18 -1.50 -0.83
N GLY A 182 10.94 -2.51 -0.44
CA GLY A 182 11.68 -2.50 0.83
C GLY A 182 11.80 -3.90 1.45
N PRO A 183 12.34 -4.00 2.67
CA PRO A 183 12.40 -5.27 3.41
C PRO A 183 11.04 -5.97 3.52
N ARG A 184 11.01 -7.28 3.60
CA ARG A 184 9.79 -8.12 3.63
C ARG A 184 8.90 -8.04 2.37
N MET A 185 9.33 -7.36 1.28
CA MET A 185 8.56 -7.38 0.04
C MET A 185 8.51 -8.80 -0.54
N PRO A 186 7.36 -9.22 -1.12
CA PRO A 186 7.23 -10.54 -1.72
C PRO A 186 8.19 -10.72 -2.91
N ASP A 187 8.96 -11.81 -2.92
CA ASP A 187 9.88 -12.19 -3.99
C ASP A 187 9.45 -13.46 -4.73
N GLU A 188 8.24 -13.95 -4.44
CA GLU A 188 7.65 -15.14 -5.07
C GLU A 188 6.27 -14.86 -5.68
N GLY A 189 5.94 -15.63 -6.72
CA GLY A 189 4.66 -15.58 -7.41
C GLY A 189 4.71 -14.93 -8.79
N SER A 190 3.59 -14.88 -9.49
CA SER A 190 3.49 -14.54 -10.90
C SER A 190 3.72 -13.06 -11.25
N TYR A 191 3.72 -12.16 -10.28
CA TYR A 191 3.95 -10.73 -10.51
C TYR A 191 4.69 -10.13 -9.32
N VAL A 192 6.01 -10.14 -9.43
CA VAL A 192 6.94 -9.58 -8.46
C VAL A 192 7.47 -8.26 -9.03
N LEU A 193 7.60 -7.23 -8.19
CA LEU A 193 8.24 -5.98 -8.61
C LEU A 193 9.63 -6.26 -9.16
N ALA A 194 10.06 -5.50 -10.18
CA ALA A 194 11.36 -5.67 -10.82
C ALA A 194 12.50 -5.73 -9.78
N ILE A 195 12.47 -4.86 -8.77
CA ILE A 195 13.46 -4.85 -7.67
C ILE A 195 13.55 -6.22 -6.98
N ALA A 196 12.41 -6.78 -6.56
CA ALA A 196 12.41 -8.07 -5.86
C ALA A 196 12.83 -9.23 -6.76
N ALA A 197 12.39 -9.23 -8.03
CA ALA A 197 12.79 -10.23 -9.02
C ALA A 197 14.30 -10.20 -9.28
N PHE A 198 14.87 -9.00 -9.42
CA PHE A 198 16.30 -8.82 -9.66
C PHE A 198 17.15 -9.21 -8.44
N LEU A 199 16.74 -8.84 -7.23
CA LEU A 199 17.41 -9.24 -6.00
C LEU A 199 17.41 -10.77 -5.85
N LYS A 200 16.28 -11.42 -6.14
CA LYS A 200 16.17 -12.88 -6.12
C LYS A 200 17.10 -13.52 -7.16
N ALA A 201 17.03 -13.05 -8.42
CA ALA A 201 17.89 -13.55 -9.49
C ALA A 201 19.39 -13.42 -9.14
N ARG A 202 19.79 -12.25 -8.60
CA ARG A 202 21.17 -12.02 -8.15
C ARG A 202 21.59 -13.00 -7.04
N ARG A 203 20.75 -13.21 -6.01
CA ARG A 203 21.04 -14.17 -4.93
C ARG A 203 21.21 -15.61 -5.45
N GLU A 204 20.45 -15.95 -6.48
CA GLU A 204 20.49 -17.28 -7.11
C GLU A 204 21.54 -17.41 -8.23
N GLY A 205 22.34 -16.38 -8.47
CA GLY A 205 23.36 -16.36 -9.53
C GLY A 205 22.79 -16.41 -10.96
N ARG A 206 21.52 -16.03 -11.13
CA ARG A 206 20.81 -16.00 -12.42
C ARG A 206 20.85 -14.61 -13.05
N PRO A 207 20.75 -14.50 -14.38
CA PRO A 207 20.59 -13.22 -15.06
C PRO A 207 19.31 -12.50 -14.60
N LEU A 208 19.39 -11.15 -14.56
CA LEU A 208 18.25 -10.28 -14.31
C LEU A 208 17.38 -10.22 -15.57
N GLU A 209 16.13 -10.66 -15.50
CA GLU A 209 15.21 -10.67 -16.64
C GLU A 209 14.50 -9.33 -16.80
N ILE A 210 14.86 -8.58 -17.84
CA ILE A 210 14.26 -7.31 -18.22
C ILE A 210 13.20 -7.55 -19.28
N HIS A 211 11.94 -7.26 -18.99
CA HIS A 211 10.87 -7.39 -19.96
C HIS A 211 10.75 -6.11 -20.80
N GLY A 212 10.77 -6.28 -22.15
CA GLY A 212 10.81 -5.17 -23.10
C GLY A 212 12.22 -4.56 -23.23
N ASP A 213 12.28 -3.27 -23.52
CA ASP A 213 13.50 -2.49 -23.69
C ASP A 213 14.16 -2.06 -22.35
N GLY A 214 13.43 -2.19 -21.25
CA GLY A 214 13.86 -1.77 -19.91
C GLY A 214 13.80 -0.26 -19.66
N GLU A 215 13.36 0.54 -20.64
CA GLU A 215 13.21 1.99 -20.51
C GLU A 215 11.86 2.40 -19.88
N GLN A 216 10.97 1.45 -19.62
CA GLN A 216 9.76 1.73 -18.84
C GLN A 216 10.13 2.20 -17.45
N THR A 217 9.45 3.27 -16.98
CA THR A 217 9.78 3.91 -15.71
C THR A 217 8.72 3.66 -14.64
N ARG A 218 9.18 3.60 -13.39
CA ARG A 218 8.31 3.51 -12.22
C ARG A 218 8.73 4.51 -11.15
N ASP A 219 7.75 5.07 -10.49
CA ASP A 219 7.95 5.80 -9.24
C ASP A 219 8.00 4.78 -8.11
N PHE A 220 9.19 4.51 -7.59
CA PHE A 220 9.41 3.56 -6.51
C PHE A 220 9.45 4.29 -5.16
N THR A 221 8.60 3.87 -4.24
CA THR A 221 8.49 4.46 -2.90
C THR A 221 8.92 3.44 -1.85
N HIS A 222 9.89 3.80 -1.02
CA HIS A 222 10.35 2.90 0.05
C HIS A 222 9.25 2.67 1.09
N VAL A 223 9.16 1.46 1.63
CA VAL A 223 8.10 1.08 2.58
C VAL A 223 8.08 1.94 3.84
N SER A 224 9.23 2.40 4.33
CA SER A 224 9.29 3.31 5.48
C SER A 224 8.66 4.68 5.19
N ASP A 225 8.76 5.17 3.96
CA ASP A 225 8.10 6.41 3.53
C ASP A 225 6.58 6.22 3.44
N VAL A 226 6.13 5.05 2.96
CA VAL A 226 4.70 4.70 2.97
C VAL A 226 4.17 4.59 4.39
N VAL A 227 4.92 3.98 5.30
CA VAL A 227 4.57 3.91 6.73
C VAL A 227 4.46 5.31 7.33
N SER A 228 5.43 6.19 7.05
CA SER A 228 5.39 7.57 7.54
C SER A 228 4.15 8.34 7.06
N ALA A 229 3.72 8.11 5.81
CA ALA A 229 2.49 8.70 5.28
C ALA A 229 1.24 8.19 6.00
N ASN A 230 1.18 6.89 6.31
CA ASN A 230 0.08 6.32 7.11
C ASN A 230 0.02 6.91 8.52
N MET A 231 1.18 7.03 9.19
CA MET A 231 1.27 7.63 10.53
C MET A 231 0.77 9.09 10.53
N LEU A 232 1.13 9.87 9.52
CA LEU A 232 0.64 11.25 9.37
C LEU A 232 -0.86 11.30 9.02
N ALA A 233 -1.36 10.38 8.20
CA ALA A 233 -2.77 10.30 7.85
C ALA A 233 -3.67 9.95 9.04
N MET A 234 -3.13 9.31 10.09
CA MET A 234 -3.87 8.97 11.30
C MET A 234 -4.44 10.19 12.01
N ASP A 235 -3.72 11.31 12.00
CA ASP A 235 -4.07 12.51 12.76
C ASP A 235 -4.14 13.80 11.92
N CYS A 236 -4.06 13.71 10.58
CA CYS A 236 -4.20 14.89 9.72
C CYS A 236 -5.58 15.56 9.93
N GLU A 237 -5.61 16.88 9.79
CA GLU A 237 -6.86 17.66 9.98
C GLU A 237 -7.93 17.31 8.92
N ILE A 238 -7.48 16.95 7.71
CA ILE A 238 -8.38 16.73 6.57
C ILE A 238 -8.48 15.24 6.28
N ALA A 239 -9.63 14.64 6.59
CA ALA A 239 -9.99 13.26 6.30
C ALA A 239 -11.43 13.18 5.75
N ASP A 240 -11.63 13.77 4.57
CA ASP A 240 -12.90 14.04 3.91
C ASP A 240 -13.23 13.08 2.75
N GLY A 241 -12.66 11.89 2.80
CA GLY A 241 -12.82 10.88 1.75
C GLY A 241 -11.94 11.08 0.52
N ARG A 242 -11.01 12.06 0.54
CA ARG A 242 -10.09 12.28 -0.58
C ARG A 242 -9.05 11.19 -0.73
N ALA A 243 -8.56 11.06 -1.96
CA ALA A 243 -7.37 10.28 -2.24
C ALA A 243 -6.13 11.20 -2.24
N ILE A 244 -4.99 10.66 -1.83
CA ILE A 244 -3.68 11.34 -1.81
C ILE A 244 -2.64 10.39 -2.40
N ASN A 245 -1.85 10.88 -3.35
CA ASN A 245 -0.73 10.14 -3.91
C ASN A 245 0.42 10.04 -2.91
N ILE A 246 0.91 8.83 -2.71
CA ILE A 246 2.09 8.54 -1.92
C ILE A 246 3.12 7.89 -2.84
N GLY A 247 3.90 8.75 -3.44
CA GLY A 247 4.95 8.42 -4.40
C GLY A 247 6.18 9.28 -4.14
N ARG A 248 7.35 8.82 -4.58
CA ARG A 248 8.59 9.58 -4.41
C ARG A 248 8.58 10.86 -5.25
N GLY A 249 7.82 10.88 -6.36
CA GLY A 249 7.82 11.99 -7.31
C GLY A 249 9.07 12.00 -8.21
N GLU A 250 9.71 10.85 -8.33
CA GLU A 250 10.84 10.60 -9.25
C GLU A 250 10.63 9.22 -9.87
N ASN A 251 10.75 9.12 -11.18
CA ASN A 251 10.65 7.84 -11.86
C ASN A 251 12.04 7.32 -12.27
N VAL A 252 12.17 6.01 -12.22
CA VAL A 252 13.43 5.31 -12.52
C VAL A 252 13.16 4.19 -13.51
N SER A 253 14.01 4.04 -14.54
CA SER A 253 13.88 2.96 -15.52
C SER A 253 14.26 1.61 -14.94
N VAL A 254 13.69 0.55 -15.47
CA VAL A 254 14.02 -0.83 -15.09
C VAL A 254 15.50 -1.12 -15.35
N ASN A 255 16.07 -0.59 -16.44
CA ASN A 255 17.50 -0.68 -16.74
C ASN A 255 18.37 -0.08 -15.63
N ARG A 256 18.00 1.11 -15.12
CA ARG A 256 18.72 1.74 -14.00
C ARG A 256 18.64 0.91 -12.72
N ILE A 257 17.49 0.34 -12.42
CA ILE A 257 17.32 -0.57 -11.28
C ILE A 257 18.22 -1.80 -11.43
N ALA A 258 18.26 -2.42 -12.62
CA ALA A 258 19.13 -3.55 -12.90
C ALA A 258 20.62 -3.19 -12.72
N ALA A 259 21.04 -2.02 -13.19
CA ALA A 259 22.40 -1.51 -13.02
C ALA A 259 22.78 -1.30 -11.54
N MET A 260 21.86 -0.74 -10.72
CA MET A 260 22.09 -0.57 -9.27
C MET A 260 22.21 -1.89 -8.53
N ILE A 261 21.36 -2.88 -8.87
CA ILE A 261 21.42 -4.21 -8.25
C ILE A 261 22.64 -4.97 -8.71
N GLY A 262 23.01 -4.82 -9.99
CA GLY A 262 24.20 -5.46 -10.58
C GLY A 262 23.99 -6.94 -10.89
N GLY A 263 24.73 -7.41 -11.89
CA GLY A 263 24.67 -8.77 -12.41
C GLY A 263 24.41 -8.78 -13.92
N PRO A 264 24.54 -9.96 -14.59
CA PRO A 264 24.23 -10.10 -16.00
C PRO A 264 22.71 -9.87 -16.23
N THR A 265 22.38 -9.26 -17.36
CA THR A 265 20.98 -8.99 -17.76
C THR A 265 20.60 -9.80 -19.00
N VAL A 266 19.32 -10.12 -19.12
CA VAL A 266 18.72 -10.73 -20.31
C VAL A 266 17.39 -10.07 -20.60
N HIS A 267 17.15 -9.69 -21.85
CA HIS A 267 15.88 -9.14 -22.28
C HIS A 267 14.89 -10.23 -22.66
N ARG A 268 13.61 -10.03 -22.29
CA ARG A 268 12.48 -10.89 -22.61
C ARG A 268 11.41 -10.07 -23.32
N GLU A 269 10.41 -10.73 -23.89
CA GLU A 269 9.27 -10.06 -24.48
C GLU A 269 8.57 -9.13 -23.46
N ALA A 270 8.04 -8.02 -23.94
CA ALA A 270 7.29 -7.08 -23.13
C ALA A 270 6.03 -7.73 -22.56
N ARG A 271 5.66 -7.38 -21.33
CA ARG A 271 4.44 -7.87 -20.70
C ARG A 271 3.24 -7.08 -21.18
N ALA A 272 2.20 -7.77 -21.64
CA ALA A 272 0.94 -7.13 -22.01
C ALA A 272 0.25 -6.51 -20.78
N GLY A 273 -0.26 -5.27 -20.94
CA GLY A 273 -1.01 -4.58 -19.89
C GLY A 273 -0.16 -3.87 -18.84
N ASP A 274 1.17 -3.85 -18.99
CA ASP A 274 2.04 -3.01 -18.15
C ASP A 274 2.00 -1.55 -18.63
N MET A 275 1.82 -0.62 -17.68
CA MET A 275 1.94 0.81 -17.97
C MET A 275 3.39 1.15 -18.38
N ARG A 276 3.55 2.07 -19.35
CA ARG A 276 4.89 2.51 -19.77
C ARG A 276 5.58 3.29 -18.65
N ASP A 277 4.88 4.28 -18.08
CA ASP A 277 5.48 5.18 -17.10
C ASP A 277 4.54 5.44 -15.91
N THR A 278 5.12 5.65 -14.73
CA THR A 278 4.40 6.13 -13.56
C THR A 278 5.24 7.19 -12.84
N LEU A 279 4.62 8.32 -12.53
CA LEU A 279 5.24 9.41 -11.78
C LEU A 279 4.16 10.11 -10.94
N ALA A 280 4.31 10.17 -9.64
CA ALA A 280 3.37 10.82 -8.74
C ALA A 280 3.56 12.34 -8.70
N ASP A 281 2.48 13.10 -8.77
CA ASP A 281 2.45 14.40 -8.13
C ASP A 281 2.22 14.19 -6.63
N ARG A 282 3.09 14.73 -5.80
CA ARG A 282 3.02 14.64 -4.33
C ARG A 282 2.54 15.92 -3.65
N GLY A 283 2.13 16.91 -4.42
CA GLY A 283 1.73 18.21 -3.90
C GLY A 283 0.58 18.13 -2.89
N GLN A 284 -0.36 17.19 -3.04
CA GLN A 284 -1.41 16.98 -2.06
C GLN A 284 -0.87 16.35 -0.76
N ALA A 285 0.04 15.38 -0.85
CA ALA A 285 0.66 14.77 0.33
C ALA A 285 1.44 15.81 1.15
N GLU A 286 2.17 16.71 0.48
CA GLU A 286 2.87 17.80 1.16
C GLU A 286 1.92 18.78 1.86
N ARG A 287 0.83 19.19 1.19
CA ARG A 287 -0.12 20.16 1.73
C ARG A 287 -1.00 19.61 2.85
N VAL A 288 -1.49 18.37 2.70
CA VAL A 288 -2.50 17.78 3.60
C VAL A 288 -1.85 17.04 4.76
N LEU A 289 -0.77 16.31 4.49
CA LEU A 289 -0.09 15.48 5.48
C LEU A 289 1.22 16.09 6.00
N GLY A 290 1.77 17.12 5.34
CA GLY A 290 3.14 17.57 5.58
C GLY A 290 4.17 16.50 5.20
N TRP A 291 3.80 15.54 4.35
CA TRP A 291 4.61 14.38 4.01
C TRP A 291 5.55 14.63 2.84
N ARG A 292 6.78 14.14 2.99
CA ARG A 292 7.78 14.03 1.92
C ARG A 292 8.54 12.72 2.04
N PRO A 293 8.87 12.05 0.92
CA PRO A 293 9.72 10.86 0.95
C PRO A 293 11.14 11.24 1.42
N ARG A 294 11.77 10.32 2.14
CA ARG A 294 13.11 10.52 2.73
C ARG A 294 14.16 9.57 2.19
N VAL A 295 13.74 8.39 1.74
CA VAL A 295 14.65 7.34 1.27
C VAL A 295 14.88 7.48 -0.22
N SER A 296 16.13 7.66 -0.66
CA SER A 296 16.48 7.63 -2.08
C SER A 296 16.37 6.21 -2.64
N ILE A 297 16.22 6.08 -3.96
CA ILE A 297 16.18 4.74 -4.57
C ILE A 297 17.52 4.02 -4.39
N GLU A 298 18.61 4.77 -4.43
CA GLU A 298 19.97 4.27 -4.21
C GLU A 298 20.14 3.72 -2.78
N ASP A 299 19.71 4.48 -1.77
CA ASP A 299 19.81 4.06 -0.35
C ASP A 299 18.93 2.84 -0.08
N GLY A 300 17.69 2.84 -0.61
CA GLY A 300 16.76 1.72 -0.43
C GLY A 300 17.23 0.44 -1.11
N ILE A 301 17.85 0.51 -2.30
CA ILE A 301 18.45 -0.66 -2.94
C ILE A 301 19.71 -1.09 -2.17
N ALA A 302 20.54 -0.16 -1.72
CA ALA A 302 21.72 -0.48 -0.93
C ALA A 302 21.38 -1.19 0.39
N GLU A 303 20.24 -0.83 1.03
CA GLU A 303 19.71 -1.54 2.20
C GLU A 303 19.38 -3.00 1.87
N LEU A 304 18.73 -3.25 0.74
CA LEU A 304 18.30 -4.58 0.33
C LEU A 304 19.43 -5.49 -0.17
N LEU A 305 20.60 -4.92 -0.45
CA LEU A 305 21.80 -5.66 -0.89
C LEU A 305 22.68 -6.11 0.28
N LYS A 306 22.46 -5.64 1.49
CA LYS A 306 23.16 -6.07 2.72
C LYS A 306 22.66 -7.43 3.20
#